data_2527e144f61212cb92efb7fd0f91d7fa
#
_entry.id   2527e144f61212cb92efb7fd0f91d7fa
#
_cell.length_a   1.000
_cell.length_b   1.000
_cell.length_c   1.000
_cell.angle_alpha   90.00
_cell.angle_beta   90.00
_cell.angle_gamma   90.00
#
_symmetry.space_group_name_H-M   'P 1'
#
loop_
_entity.id
_entity.type
_entity.pdbx_description
1 polymer ?
#
loop_
_entity_poly.entity_id
_entity_poly.type
_entity_poly.pdbx_seq_one_letter_code
_entity_poly.pdbx_strand_id
1 'polypeptide(L)'
;MKTTKNTDTIGIDLGDNSHETCTLNKDGAITATTTLLNCRPELEAFSIENKGATIILEAGTHSPWISRLFEELGHKVIVANPRKLSAIYKSDNKTDERDAEMLARMGRFDPKLLHAIQHSSLKHQRDRKVIDTREALVDARTNLINYVRSSLKSFGIFLPKGTSTASFAKKAREHLAEENYALFASVIETVADLTERIKAADKAIDALIEHSYPEALKLQQVDGVGPITSLTFVLTIGSPDRFEKARDVGPFLGLVPKRDQSGESDKALRITKAGDKQLRRLLVSCAQYALSDKGPDCALKRSGLKRAKSGGKTDKKKAVVKTARKIAVLLLAIWKDERGKYLRFPHQADDEAAEEKAA
;
A
#
# COMPACT_ATOMS: atom_id res chain seq x y z
N MET A 1 -33.40 23.31 -24.30
CA MET A 1 -32.62 24.17 -23.39
C MET A 1 -31.19 23.71 -23.38
N LYS A 2 -30.23 24.52 -23.84
CA LYS A 2 -28.79 24.22 -23.69
C LYS A 2 -28.47 24.38 -22.21
N THR A 3 -28.28 23.29 -21.50
CA THR A 3 -27.71 23.30 -20.16
C THR A 3 -26.32 23.91 -20.25
N THR A 4 -26.15 25.16 -19.83
CA THR A 4 -24.85 25.78 -19.64
C THR A 4 -24.08 24.91 -18.65
N LYS A 5 -23.00 24.27 -19.12
CA LYS A 5 -22.10 23.51 -18.24
C LYS A 5 -21.60 24.43 -17.14
N ASN A 6 -21.87 24.10 -15.88
CA ASN A 6 -21.29 24.81 -14.75
C ASN A 6 -19.74 24.67 -14.87
N THR A 7 -19.04 25.81 -14.87
CA THR A 7 -17.59 25.87 -15.02
C THR A 7 -16.89 26.17 -13.70
N ASP A 8 -17.63 26.18 -12.60
CA ASP A 8 -17.08 26.46 -11.27
C ASP A 8 -16.15 25.35 -10.80
N THR A 9 -15.16 25.73 -10.03
CA THR A 9 -14.18 24.82 -9.45
C THR A 9 -14.24 24.97 -7.94
N ILE A 10 -14.46 23.89 -7.24
CA ILE A 10 -14.60 23.83 -5.80
C ILE A 10 -13.44 23.04 -5.21
N GLY A 11 -12.65 23.68 -4.36
CA GLY A 11 -11.68 22.99 -3.50
C GLY A 11 -12.33 22.62 -2.18
N ILE A 12 -12.06 21.42 -1.70
CA ILE A 12 -12.57 20.93 -0.42
C ILE A 12 -11.39 20.42 0.41
N ASP A 13 -11.16 21.03 1.55
CA ASP A 13 -10.28 20.48 2.59
C ASP A 13 -11.09 19.58 3.53
N LEU A 14 -10.63 18.34 3.70
CA LEU A 14 -11.40 17.28 4.35
C LEU A 14 -10.99 17.12 5.83
N GLY A 15 -11.83 17.59 6.73
CA GLY A 15 -11.70 17.34 8.17
C GLY A 15 -12.54 16.15 8.67
N ASP A 16 -12.33 15.77 9.92
CA ASP A 16 -13.06 14.65 10.54
C ASP A 16 -14.51 15.02 10.89
N ASN A 17 -14.78 16.24 11.32
CA ASN A 17 -16.10 16.70 11.71
C ASN A 17 -16.75 17.59 10.64
N SER A 18 -15.97 18.42 9.99
CA SER A 18 -16.41 19.37 8.97
C SER A 18 -15.36 19.49 7.86
N HIS A 19 -15.79 20.02 6.75
CA HIS A 19 -14.98 20.27 5.56
C HIS A 19 -15.05 21.76 5.22
N GLU A 20 -13.92 22.38 4.91
CA GLU A 20 -13.88 23.73 4.39
C GLU A 20 -13.92 23.70 2.86
N THR A 21 -14.73 24.57 2.27
CA THR A 21 -14.88 24.66 0.82
C THR A 21 -14.56 26.06 0.31
N CYS A 22 -14.00 26.13 -0.88
CA CYS A 22 -13.81 27.37 -1.62
C CYS A 22 -14.27 27.20 -3.06
N THR A 23 -15.26 27.98 -3.49
CA THR A 23 -15.81 27.97 -4.84
C THR A 23 -15.23 29.11 -5.66
N LEU A 24 -14.65 28.79 -6.80
CA LEU A 24 -14.16 29.73 -7.81
C LEU A 24 -15.04 29.69 -9.04
N ASN A 25 -15.46 30.85 -9.52
CA ASN A 25 -16.17 30.97 -10.80
C ASN A 25 -15.24 30.78 -12.01
N LYS A 26 -15.81 30.89 -13.22
CA LYS A 26 -15.04 30.80 -14.48
C LYS A 26 -13.88 31.80 -14.59
N ASP A 27 -13.94 32.93 -13.92
CA ASP A 27 -12.91 33.98 -13.98
C ASP A 27 -11.86 33.84 -12.86
N GLY A 28 -12.03 32.84 -11.96
CA GLY A 28 -11.13 32.57 -10.83
C GLY A 28 -11.38 33.45 -9.61
N ALA A 29 -12.49 34.18 -9.59
CA ALA A 29 -12.93 34.94 -8.41
C ALA A 29 -13.63 33.96 -7.42
N ILE A 30 -13.34 34.17 -6.12
CA ILE A 30 -14.02 33.45 -5.04
C ILE A 30 -15.48 33.93 -5.01
N THR A 31 -16.42 33.01 -5.13
CA THR A 31 -17.87 33.28 -5.06
C THR A 31 -18.48 32.84 -3.75
N ALA A 32 -17.92 31.82 -3.11
CA ALA A 32 -18.38 31.33 -1.82
C ALA A 32 -17.25 30.61 -1.08
N THR A 33 -17.27 30.70 0.25
CA THR A 33 -16.57 29.86 1.19
C THR A 33 -17.58 29.32 2.18
N THR A 34 -17.59 28.02 2.43
CA THR A 34 -18.61 27.38 3.27
C THR A 34 -18.01 26.23 4.06
N THR A 35 -18.40 26.10 5.31
CA THR A 35 -18.09 24.94 6.15
C THR A 35 -19.23 23.93 6.03
N LEU A 36 -18.95 22.70 5.66
CA LEU A 36 -19.91 21.61 5.52
C LEU A 36 -19.69 20.58 6.62
N LEU A 37 -20.74 20.07 7.22
CA LEU A 37 -20.62 18.95 8.15
C LEU A 37 -20.23 17.67 7.39
N ASN A 38 -19.40 16.84 8.02
CA ASN A 38 -18.97 15.55 7.45
C ASN A 38 -20.10 14.51 7.54
N CYS A 39 -21.21 14.78 6.86
CA CYS A 39 -22.34 13.86 6.78
C CYS A 39 -22.96 13.86 5.37
N ARG A 40 -23.54 12.72 5.00
CA ARG A 40 -24.07 12.51 3.65
C ARG A 40 -25.15 13.53 3.25
N PRO A 41 -26.16 13.85 4.10
CA PRO A 41 -27.21 14.80 3.73
C PRO A 41 -26.68 16.20 3.39
N GLU A 42 -25.69 16.68 4.14
CA GLU A 42 -25.09 17.99 3.91
C GLU A 42 -24.34 18.05 2.58
N LEU A 43 -23.55 16.99 2.29
CA LEU A 43 -22.80 16.90 1.03
C LEU A 43 -23.74 16.72 -0.18
N GLU A 44 -24.85 16.03 -0.04
CA GLU A 44 -25.90 15.91 -1.08
C GLU A 44 -26.59 17.26 -1.33
N ALA A 45 -26.94 18.01 -0.29
CA ALA A 45 -27.53 19.34 -0.43
C ALA A 45 -26.55 20.29 -1.14
N PHE A 46 -25.29 20.31 -0.70
CA PHE A 46 -24.23 21.10 -1.34
C PHE A 46 -24.03 20.72 -2.82
N SER A 47 -24.11 19.45 -3.16
CA SER A 47 -24.00 18.96 -4.55
C SER A 47 -25.15 19.50 -5.44
N ILE A 48 -26.37 19.57 -4.90
CA ILE A 48 -27.54 20.09 -5.63
C ILE A 48 -27.35 21.55 -5.99
N GLU A 49 -26.86 22.36 -5.04
CA GLU A 49 -26.62 23.80 -5.24
C GLU A 49 -25.48 24.07 -6.25
N ASN A 50 -24.49 23.17 -6.31
CA ASN A 50 -23.28 23.31 -7.12
C ASN A 50 -23.24 22.35 -8.33
N LYS A 51 -24.38 21.94 -8.85
CA LYS A 51 -24.51 20.92 -9.88
C LYS A 51 -23.57 21.14 -11.08
N GLY A 52 -22.76 20.13 -11.40
CA GLY A 52 -21.84 20.12 -12.54
C GLY A 52 -20.49 20.82 -12.30
N ALA A 53 -20.25 21.39 -11.12
CA ALA A 53 -18.96 21.94 -10.76
C ALA A 53 -17.87 20.83 -10.76
N THR A 54 -16.60 21.24 -10.97
CA THR A 54 -15.44 20.36 -10.78
C THR A 54 -15.01 20.45 -9.31
N ILE A 55 -14.98 19.31 -8.64
CA ILE A 55 -14.59 19.19 -7.22
C ILE A 55 -13.16 18.71 -7.11
N ILE A 56 -12.37 19.41 -6.32
CA ILE A 56 -10.98 19.12 -6.03
C ILE A 56 -10.87 18.81 -4.55
N LEU A 57 -10.30 17.67 -4.19
CA LEU A 57 -10.04 17.32 -2.79
C LEU A 57 -8.68 16.63 -2.65
N GLU A 58 -8.08 16.70 -1.47
CA GLU A 58 -6.83 16.02 -1.18
C GLU A 58 -7.09 14.58 -0.73
N ALA A 59 -6.18 13.66 -1.11
CA ALA A 59 -6.28 12.28 -0.68
C ALA A 59 -6.03 12.14 0.82
N GLY A 60 -7.04 11.75 1.56
CA GLY A 60 -7.06 11.52 2.99
C GLY A 60 -7.99 10.38 3.38
N THR A 61 -8.29 10.26 4.66
CA THR A 61 -9.14 9.20 5.21
C THR A 61 -10.54 9.22 4.64
N HIS A 62 -11.13 10.39 4.48
CA HIS A 62 -12.49 10.59 3.98
C HIS A 62 -12.59 10.66 2.46
N SER A 63 -11.52 11.00 1.77
CA SER A 63 -11.53 11.22 0.31
C SER A 63 -12.10 10.04 -0.50
N PRO A 64 -11.93 8.75 -0.12
CA PRO A 64 -12.48 7.65 -0.93
C PRO A 64 -14.00 7.59 -0.98
N TRP A 65 -14.70 7.90 0.10
CA TRP A 65 -16.16 7.85 0.10
C TRP A 65 -16.77 9.15 -0.42
N ILE A 66 -16.15 10.29 -0.12
CA ILE A 66 -16.61 11.61 -0.56
C ILE A 66 -16.42 11.76 -2.08
N SER A 67 -15.28 11.34 -2.64
CA SER A 67 -15.07 11.38 -4.08
C SER A 67 -16.11 10.55 -4.83
N ARG A 68 -16.40 9.33 -4.36
CA ARG A 68 -17.43 8.48 -4.97
C ARG A 68 -18.83 9.12 -4.86
N LEU A 69 -19.17 9.70 -3.72
CA LEU A 69 -20.44 10.37 -3.54
C LEU A 69 -20.64 11.49 -4.58
N PHE A 70 -19.65 12.36 -4.72
CA PHE A 70 -19.74 13.46 -5.69
C PHE A 70 -19.70 12.98 -7.14
N GLU A 71 -18.96 11.90 -7.45
CA GLU A 71 -18.99 11.24 -8.78
C GLU A 71 -20.37 10.65 -9.08
N GLU A 72 -21.00 9.96 -8.11
CA GLU A 72 -22.37 9.44 -8.19
C GLU A 72 -23.41 10.55 -8.42
N LEU A 73 -23.19 11.72 -7.83
CA LEU A 73 -24.02 12.92 -7.98
C LEU A 73 -23.73 13.72 -9.27
N GLY A 74 -22.79 13.24 -10.11
CA GLY A 74 -22.52 13.77 -11.44
C GLY A 74 -21.48 14.88 -11.52
N HIS A 75 -20.67 15.07 -10.47
CA HIS A 75 -19.52 15.97 -10.51
C HIS A 75 -18.31 15.32 -11.16
N LYS A 76 -17.47 16.16 -11.77
CA LYS A 76 -16.10 15.77 -12.07
C LYS A 76 -15.26 15.93 -10.80
N VAL A 77 -14.72 14.83 -10.28
CA VAL A 77 -13.89 14.85 -9.06
C VAL A 77 -12.42 14.62 -9.40
N ILE A 78 -11.55 15.39 -8.79
CA ILE A 78 -10.08 15.25 -8.89
C ILE A 78 -9.53 15.09 -7.48
N VAL A 79 -8.96 13.92 -7.20
CA VAL A 79 -8.32 13.64 -5.91
C VAL A 79 -6.83 13.93 -6.01
N ALA A 80 -6.38 15.00 -5.38
CA ALA A 80 -5.00 15.47 -5.43
C ALA A 80 -4.06 14.60 -4.59
N ASN A 81 -2.81 14.46 -5.06
CA ASN A 81 -1.78 13.70 -4.35
C ASN A 81 -1.06 14.57 -3.29
N PRO A 82 -1.24 14.32 -1.98
CA PRO A 82 -0.69 15.15 -0.91
C PRO A 82 0.84 15.29 -0.96
N ARG A 83 1.54 14.22 -1.39
CA ARG A 83 3.00 14.25 -1.50
C ARG A 83 3.53 15.19 -2.57
N LYS A 84 2.72 15.46 -3.58
CA LYS A 84 3.09 16.37 -4.67
C LYS A 84 2.66 17.80 -4.35
N LEU A 85 1.49 17.95 -3.74
CA LEU A 85 1.01 19.24 -3.25
C LEU A 85 1.98 19.87 -2.26
N SER A 86 2.45 19.13 -1.26
CA SER A 86 3.40 19.61 -0.26
C SER A 86 4.75 20.07 -0.83
N ALA A 87 5.10 19.68 -2.07
CA ALA A 87 6.29 20.15 -2.76
C ALA A 87 6.07 21.49 -3.48
N ILE A 88 4.82 21.83 -3.79
CA ILE A 88 4.45 23.05 -4.51
C ILE A 88 4.02 24.13 -3.53
N TYR A 89 3.34 23.73 -2.45
CA TYR A 89 2.76 24.64 -1.49
C TYR A 89 3.25 24.34 -0.07
N LYS A 90 4.03 25.27 0.48
CA LYS A 90 4.34 25.37 1.90
C LYS A 90 3.97 26.77 2.34
N SER A 91 3.01 26.88 3.25
CA SER A 91 2.67 28.13 3.91
C SER A 91 3.02 28.05 5.39
N ASP A 92 3.60 29.11 5.92
CA ASP A 92 3.83 29.28 7.37
C ASP A 92 2.51 29.56 8.11
N ASN A 93 1.47 29.99 7.39
CA ASN A 93 0.12 30.27 7.91
C ASN A 93 -0.88 29.28 7.31
N LYS A 94 -0.88 28.05 7.81
CA LYS A 94 -1.83 27.01 7.40
C LYS A 94 -3.18 27.21 8.09
N THR A 95 -4.26 27.31 7.28
CA THR A 95 -5.66 27.22 7.72
C THR A 95 -6.42 26.36 6.71
N ASP A 96 -7.46 25.66 7.17
CA ASP A 96 -8.25 24.75 6.32
C ASP A 96 -8.94 25.52 5.18
N GLU A 97 -9.38 26.77 5.41
CA GLU A 97 -9.91 27.67 4.37
C GLU A 97 -8.89 27.94 3.25
N ARG A 98 -7.63 28.20 3.61
CA ARG A 98 -6.56 28.45 2.63
C ARG A 98 -6.20 27.19 1.86
N ASP A 99 -6.25 26.04 2.51
CA ASP A 99 -5.98 24.76 1.85
C ASP A 99 -7.09 24.44 0.83
N ALA A 100 -8.38 24.70 1.16
CA ALA A 100 -9.49 24.62 0.23
C ALA A 100 -9.34 25.59 -0.96
N GLU A 101 -9.01 26.85 -0.70
CA GLU A 101 -8.75 27.85 -1.75
C GLU A 101 -7.61 27.41 -2.67
N MET A 102 -6.50 26.92 -2.10
CA MET A 102 -5.35 26.47 -2.88
C MET A 102 -5.69 25.30 -3.78
N LEU A 103 -6.45 24.31 -3.28
CA LEU A 103 -6.94 23.18 -4.07
C LEU A 103 -7.79 23.69 -5.25
N ALA A 104 -8.73 24.61 -5.01
CA ALA A 104 -9.57 25.20 -6.06
C ALA A 104 -8.73 25.93 -7.11
N ARG A 105 -7.78 26.78 -6.70
CA ARG A 105 -6.91 27.53 -7.61
C ARG A 105 -6.02 26.63 -8.45
N MET A 106 -5.36 25.64 -7.83
CA MET A 106 -4.52 24.67 -8.54
C MET A 106 -5.32 23.84 -9.54
N GLY A 107 -6.49 23.35 -9.12
CA GLY A 107 -7.36 22.54 -9.98
C GLY A 107 -7.91 23.33 -11.17
N ARG A 108 -8.14 24.61 -10.99
CA ARG A 108 -8.58 25.52 -12.05
C ARG A 108 -7.45 25.89 -13.00
N PHE A 109 -6.27 26.24 -12.48
CA PHE A 109 -5.12 26.71 -13.28
C PHE A 109 -4.54 25.59 -14.14
N ASP A 110 -4.10 24.50 -13.53
CA ASP A 110 -3.62 23.30 -14.21
C ASP A 110 -3.87 22.05 -13.36
N PRO A 111 -4.91 21.26 -13.69
CA PRO A 111 -5.23 20.03 -12.98
C PRO A 111 -4.08 19.01 -12.95
N LYS A 112 -3.11 19.09 -13.89
CA LYS A 112 -1.95 18.20 -13.91
C LYS A 112 -1.03 18.39 -12.70
N LEU A 113 -0.98 19.60 -12.13
CA LEU A 113 -0.21 19.92 -10.93
C LEU A 113 -0.70 19.14 -9.70
N LEU A 114 -1.97 18.76 -9.68
CA LEU A 114 -2.55 17.95 -8.60
C LEU A 114 -2.04 16.51 -8.59
N HIS A 115 -1.42 16.05 -9.69
CA HIS A 115 -0.99 14.66 -9.83
C HIS A 115 -2.07 13.67 -9.38
N ALA A 116 -3.26 13.83 -9.93
CA ALA A 116 -4.47 13.13 -9.50
C ALA A 116 -4.23 11.64 -9.25
N ILE A 117 -4.80 11.14 -8.18
CA ILE A 117 -4.84 9.72 -7.85
C ILE A 117 -6.25 9.18 -8.08
N GLN A 118 -6.34 7.89 -8.33
CA GLN A 118 -7.60 7.17 -8.41
C GLN A 118 -7.74 6.25 -7.20
N HIS A 119 -8.83 6.38 -6.46
CA HIS A 119 -9.17 5.45 -5.39
C HIS A 119 -9.58 4.09 -5.96
N SER A 120 -9.28 3.05 -5.21
CA SER A 120 -9.78 1.71 -5.50
C SER A 120 -11.31 1.65 -5.38
N SER A 121 -11.94 0.71 -6.11
CA SER A 121 -13.37 0.45 -5.96
C SER A 121 -13.75 0.14 -4.51
N LEU A 122 -15.02 0.34 -4.14
CA LEU A 122 -15.52 0.01 -2.80
C LEU A 122 -15.30 -1.47 -2.46
N LYS A 123 -15.47 -2.37 -3.45
CA LYS A 123 -15.18 -3.80 -3.29
C LYS A 123 -13.72 -4.02 -2.91
N HIS A 124 -12.77 -3.49 -3.71
CA HIS A 124 -11.34 -3.63 -3.42
C HIS A 124 -10.94 -3.02 -2.07
N GLN A 125 -11.57 -1.90 -1.67
CA GLN A 125 -11.32 -1.31 -0.35
C GLN A 125 -11.77 -2.23 0.78
N ARG A 126 -12.96 -2.84 0.68
CA ARG A 126 -13.49 -3.79 1.67
C ARG A 126 -12.60 -5.03 1.75
N ASP A 127 -12.26 -5.60 0.60
CA ASP A 127 -11.43 -6.80 0.52
C ASP A 127 -10.01 -6.53 1.08
N ARG A 128 -9.48 -5.33 0.84
CA ARG A 128 -8.22 -4.90 1.44
C ARG A 128 -8.29 -4.85 2.98
N LYS A 129 -9.43 -4.49 3.56
CA LYS A 129 -9.61 -4.47 5.02
C LYS A 129 -9.47 -5.83 5.67
N VAL A 130 -9.73 -6.93 4.96
CA VAL A 130 -9.46 -8.29 5.46
C VAL A 130 -7.96 -8.45 5.77
N ILE A 131 -7.09 -8.00 4.85
CA ILE A 131 -5.63 -8.05 5.03
C ILE A 131 -5.18 -7.09 6.13
N ASP A 132 -5.70 -5.85 6.13
CA ASP A 132 -5.33 -4.83 7.10
C ASP A 132 -5.73 -5.26 8.53
N THR A 133 -6.91 -5.88 8.70
CA THR A 133 -7.38 -6.43 9.98
C THR A 133 -6.48 -7.56 10.46
N ARG A 134 -6.14 -8.50 9.58
CA ARG A 134 -5.17 -9.56 9.90
C ARG A 134 -3.83 -8.99 10.36
N GLU A 135 -3.34 -7.96 9.71
CA GLU A 135 -2.08 -7.28 10.07
C GLU A 135 -2.16 -6.65 11.45
N ALA A 136 -3.26 -5.94 11.75
CA ALA A 136 -3.48 -5.34 13.06
C ALA A 136 -3.47 -6.40 14.18
N LEU A 137 -4.09 -7.57 13.95
CA LEU A 137 -4.04 -8.69 14.89
C LEU A 137 -2.62 -9.24 15.09
N VAL A 138 -1.83 -9.33 14.03
CA VAL A 138 -0.42 -9.77 14.10
C VAL A 138 0.43 -8.77 14.88
N ASP A 139 0.24 -7.47 14.63
CA ASP A 139 0.99 -6.42 15.33
C ASP A 139 0.62 -6.41 16.83
N ALA A 140 -0.66 -6.51 17.16
CA ALA A 140 -1.13 -6.61 18.55
C ALA A 140 -0.51 -7.83 19.26
N ARG A 141 -0.60 -9.01 18.66
CA ARG A 141 0.02 -10.24 19.20
C ARG A 141 1.52 -10.07 19.41
N THR A 142 2.21 -9.50 18.45
CA THR A 142 3.67 -9.31 18.54
C THR A 142 4.05 -8.36 19.66
N ASN A 143 3.29 -7.29 19.87
CA ASN A 143 3.50 -6.33 20.94
C ASN A 143 3.31 -6.99 22.30
N LEU A 144 2.23 -7.77 22.49
CA LEU A 144 1.97 -8.50 23.75
C LEU A 144 3.05 -9.55 24.04
N ILE A 145 3.48 -10.32 23.04
CA ILE A 145 4.58 -11.27 23.19
C ILE A 145 5.88 -10.57 23.61
N ASN A 146 6.20 -9.44 22.99
CA ASN A 146 7.40 -8.68 23.31
C ASN A 146 7.32 -8.09 24.73
N TYR A 147 6.15 -7.63 25.16
CA TYR A 147 5.92 -7.19 26.55
C TYR A 147 6.23 -8.31 27.53
N VAL A 148 5.61 -9.49 27.39
CA VAL A 148 5.86 -10.63 28.29
C VAL A 148 7.34 -11.03 28.29
N ARG A 149 7.95 -11.15 27.09
CA ARG A 149 9.38 -11.51 26.98
C ARG A 149 10.30 -10.50 27.65
N SER A 150 10.02 -9.21 27.53
CA SER A 150 10.86 -8.18 28.14
C SER A 150 10.68 -8.15 29.67
N SER A 151 9.46 -8.34 30.17
CA SER A 151 9.19 -8.42 31.60
C SER A 151 9.83 -9.65 32.25
N LEU A 152 9.75 -10.83 31.61
CA LEU A 152 10.40 -12.05 32.10
C LEU A 152 11.91 -11.90 32.19
N LYS A 153 12.55 -11.14 31.31
CA LYS A 153 13.98 -10.86 31.39
C LYS A 153 14.39 -10.12 32.65
N SER A 154 13.55 -9.25 33.18
CA SER A 154 13.82 -8.56 34.45
C SER A 154 13.85 -9.51 35.65
N PHE A 155 13.23 -10.68 35.53
CA PHE A 155 13.28 -11.77 36.52
C PHE A 155 14.36 -12.83 36.21
N GLY A 156 15.19 -12.62 35.15
CA GLY A 156 16.17 -13.61 34.72
C GLY A 156 15.56 -14.83 34.01
N ILE A 157 14.28 -14.78 33.62
CA ILE A 157 13.53 -15.89 33.03
C ILE A 157 13.51 -15.76 31.51
N PHE A 158 13.80 -16.88 30.81
CA PHE A 158 13.83 -16.95 29.37
C PHE A 158 13.01 -18.13 28.86
N LEU A 159 12.13 -17.87 27.92
CA LEU A 159 11.44 -18.94 27.20
C LEU A 159 12.42 -19.66 26.26
N PRO A 160 12.14 -20.94 25.91
CA PRO A 160 13.00 -21.74 25.07
C PRO A 160 13.34 -21.04 23.75
N LYS A 161 14.60 -21.22 23.29
CA LYS A 161 15.03 -20.73 21.97
C LYS A 161 14.15 -21.33 20.89
N GLY A 162 13.83 -20.53 19.86
CA GLY A 162 12.98 -20.99 18.75
C GLY A 162 11.47 -20.95 19.04
N THR A 163 11.03 -20.43 20.20
CA THR A 163 9.61 -20.20 20.46
C THR A 163 9.05 -19.21 19.43
N SER A 164 8.23 -19.72 18.51
CA SER A 164 7.55 -18.93 17.49
C SER A 164 6.41 -18.11 18.11
N THR A 165 5.93 -17.09 17.39
CA THR A 165 4.74 -16.33 17.83
C THR A 165 3.48 -17.20 17.93
N ALA A 166 3.34 -18.20 17.05
CA ALA A 166 2.20 -19.11 17.06
C ALA A 166 2.25 -20.11 18.23
N SER A 167 3.43 -20.54 18.68
CA SER A 167 3.61 -21.47 19.79
C SER A 167 3.83 -20.78 21.13
N PHE A 168 3.82 -19.45 21.17
CA PHE A 168 4.21 -18.68 22.36
C PHE A 168 3.35 -19.01 23.58
N ALA A 169 2.02 -18.96 23.47
CA ALA A 169 1.12 -19.20 24.59
C ALA A 169 1.28 -20.62 25.16
N LYS A 170 1.37 -21.62 24.26
CA LYS A 170 1.63 -23.02 24.65
C LYS A 170 2.95 -23.13 25.40
N LYS A 171 4.03 -22.58 24.84
CA LYS A 171 5.36 -22.64 25.46
C LYS A 171 5.44 -21.88 26.79
N ALA A 172 4.73 -20.77 26.91
CA ALA A 172 4.64 -20.04 28.18
C ALA A 172 3.96 -20.88 29.26
N ARG A 173 2.83 -21.54 28.97
CA ARG A 173 2.16 -22.45 29.91
C ARG A 173 3.03 -23.63 30.33
N GLU A 174 3.80 -24.21 29.42
CA GLU A 174 4.63 -25.38 29.67
C GLU A 174 5.92 -25.09 30.49
N HIS A 175 6.46 -23.86 30.40
CA HIS A 175 7.80 -23.57 30.88
C HIS A 175 7.87 -22.52 31.97
N LEU A 176 6.81 -21.76 32.23
CA LEU A 176 6.78 -20.81 33.33
C LEU A 176 6.31 -21.50 34.63
N ALA A 177 6.99 -21.20 35.74
CA ALA A 177 6.50 -21.54 37.05
C ALA A 177 5.14 -20.86 37.29
N GLU A 178 4.27 -21.47 38.08
CA GLU A 178 2.89 -21.04 38.33
C GLU A 178 2.80 -19.57 38.74
N GLU A 179 3.66 -19.11 39.63
CA GLU A 179 3.73 -17.73 40.11
C GLU A 179 4.01 -16.74 38.94
N ASN A 180 4.95 -17.08 38.07
CA ASN A 180 5.34 -16.24 36.92
C ASN A 180 4.29 -16.29 35.80
N TYR A 181 3.65 -17.46 35.62
CA TYR A 181 2.54 -17.59 34.70
C TYR A 181 1.34 -16.74 35.14
N ALA A 182 0.99 -16.79 36.41
CA ALA A 182 -0.12 -16.04 36.98
C ALA A 182 -0.01 -14.53 36.73
N LEU A 183 1.21 -13.97 36.80
CA LEU A 183 1.46 -12.55 36.51
C LEU A 183 1.06 -12.14 35.09
N PHE A 184 1.22 -13.04 34.12
CA PHE A 184 1.02 -12.75 32.71
C PHE A 184 -0.14 -13.55 32.09
N ALA A 185 -0.91 -14.30 32.88
CA ALA A 185 -1.93 -15.23 32.40
C ALA A 185 -2.91 -14.54 31.43
N SER A 186 -3.47 -13.39 31.77
CA SER A 186 -4.41 -12.66 30.92
C SER A 186 -3.81 -12.25 29.58
N VAL A 187 -2.53 -11.85 29.55
CA VAL A 187 -1.83 -11.47 28.32
C VAL A 187 -1.50 -12.70 27.48
N ILE A 188 -1.08 -13.80 28.11
CA ILE A 188 -0.77 -15.07 27.43
C ILE A 188 -2.03 -15.66 26.80
N GLU A 189 -3.17 -15.63 27.48
CA GLU A 189 -4.46 -16.08 26.95
C GLU A 189 -4.93 -15.19 25.78
N THR A 190 -4.76 -13.87 25.90
CA THR A 190 -5.03 -12.94 24.79
C THR A 190 -4.16 -13.26 23.56
N VAL A 191 -2.89 -13.62 23.76
CA VAL A 191 -2.00 -14.04 22.66
C VAL A 191 -2.49 -15.35 22.02
N ALA A 192 -3.05 -16.28 22.81
CA ALA A 192 -3.64 -17.51 22.29
C ALA A 192 -4.87 -17.20 21.42
N ASP A 193 -5.80 -16.38 21.91
CA ASP A 193 -7.00 -15.97 21.18
C ASP A 193 -6.63 -15.22 19.88
N LEU A 194 -5.71 -14.25 19.95
CA LEU A 194 -5.22 -13.56 18.77
C LEU A 194 -4.61 -14.52 17.73
N THR A 195 -3.96 -15.59 18.19
CA THR A 195 -3.39 -16.59 17.27
C THR A 195 -4.47 -17.34 16.50
N GLU A 196 -5.58 -17.72 17.15
CA GLU A 196 -6.71 -18.36 16.47
C GLU A 196 -7.44 -17.40 15.53
N ARG A 197 -7.63 -16.12 15.92
CA ARG A 197 -8.21 -15.09 15.05
C ARG A 197 -7.36 -14.82 13.83
N ILE A 198 -6.03 -14.83 13.96
CA ILE A 198 -5.11 -14.69 12.81
C ILE A 198 -5.26 -15.88 11.87
N LYS A 199 -5.37 -17.11 12.36
CA LYS A 199 -5.62 -18.29 11.53
C LYS A 199 -6.95 -18.21 10.78
N ALA A 200 -7.99 -17.71 11.44
CA ALA A 200 -9.29 -17.50 10.80
C ALA A 200 -9.19 -16.42 9.69
N ALA A 201 -8.46 -15.35 9.94
CA ALA A 201 -8.20 -14.31 8.94
C ALA A 201 -7.37 -14.84 7.75
N ASP A 202 -6.38 -15.71 8.00
CA ASP A 202 -5.61 -16.36 6.93
C ASP A 202 -6.54 -17.20 6.03
N LYS A 203 -7.45 -18.00 6.62
CA LYS A 203 -8.45 -18.76 5.85
C LYS A 203 -9.41 -17.85 5.05
N ALA A 204 -9.81 -16.72 5.61
CA ALA A 204 -10.65 -15.76 4.91
C ALA A 204 -9.91 -15.13 3.70
N ILE A 205 -8.60 -14.90 3.82
CA ILE A 205 -7.75 -14.44 2.71
C ILE A 205 -7.67 -15.50 1.62
N ASP A 206 -7.45 -16.77 1.98
CA ASP A 206 -7.38 -17.89 1.03
C ASP A 206 -8.72 -18.04 0.27
N ALA A 207 -9.85 -18.01 0.98
CA ALA A 207 -11.19 -18.04 0.37
C ALA A 207 -11.44 -16.83 -0.55
N LEU A 208 -10.98 -15.64 -0.16
CA LEU A 208 -11.12 -14.44 -0.98
C LEU A 208 -10.31 -14.54 -2.28
N ILE A 209 -9.12 -15.12 -2.22
CA ILE A 209 -8.28 -15.39 -3.40
C ILE A 209 -9.00 -16.38 -4.32
N GLU A 210 -9.46 -17.50 -3.78
CA GLU A 210 -10.08 -18.57 -4.56
C GLU A 210 -11.34 -18.10 -5.30
N HIS A 211 -12.20 -17.32 -4.62
CA HIS A 211 -13.50 -16.96 -5.17
C HIS A 211 -13.52 -15.62 -5.94
N SER A 212 -12.61 -14.70 -5.63
CA SER A 212 -12.69 -13.33 -6.15
C SER A 212 -11.42 -12.84 -6.85
N TYR A 213 -10.26 -13.46 -6.61
CA TYR A 213 -8.97 -12.99 -7.12
C TYR A 213 -8.09 -14.15 -7.63
N PRO A 214 -8.56 -14.92 -8.63
CA PRO A 214 -7.81 -16.07 -9.17
C PRO A 214 -6.44 -15.68 -9.73
N GLU A 215 -6.29 -14.42 -10.19
CA GLU A 215 -5.01 -13.86 -10.59
C GLU A 215 -3.97 -13.87 -9.45
N ALA A 216 -4.40 -13.73 -8.19
CA ALA A 216 -3.49 -13.83 -7.05
C ALA A 216 -2.88 -15.23 -6.89
N LEU A 217 -3.62 -16.30 -7.24
CA LEU A 217 -3.08 -17.68 -7.30
C LEU A 217 -1.95 -17.77 -8.34
N LYS A 218 -2.17 -17.16 -9.50
CA LYS A 218 -1.17 -17.13 -10.57
C LYS A 218 0.14 -16.47 -10.12
N LEU A 219 0.07 -15.46 -9.28
CA LEU A 219 1.25 -14.77 -8.76
C LEU A 219 2.03 -15.59 -7.71
N GLN A 220 1.40 -16.54 -7.04
CA GLN A 220 2.03 -17.41 -6.04
C GLN A 220 3.04 -18.41 -6.62
N GLN A 221 3.13 -18.53 -7.96
CA GLN A 221 4.18 -19.28 -8.63
C GLN A 221 5.59 -18.73 -8.30
N VAL A 222 5.69 -17.44 -7.99
CA VAL A 222 6.98 -16.80 -7.70
C VAL A 222 7.46 -17.20 -6.33
N ASP A 223 8.64 -17.79 -6.26
CA ASP A 223 9.25 -18.26 -5.01
C ASP A 223 9.27 -17.18 -3.93
N GLY A 224 8.68 -17.48 -2.77
CA GLY A 224 8.56 -16.56 -1.64
C GLY A 224 7.34 -15.64 -1.67
N VAL A 225 6.52 -15.70 -2.71
CA VAL A 225 5.26 -14.96 -2.80
C VAL A 225 4.11 -15.86 -2.34
N GLY A 226 3.57 -15.57 -1.16
CA GLY A 226 2.43 -16.28 -0.59
C GLY A 226 1.10 -15.53 -0.77
N PRO A 227 -0.01 -16.10 -0.25
CA PRO A 227 -1.37 -15.55 -0.39
C PRO A 227 -1.48 -14.09 -0.01
N ILE A 228 -0.94 -13.70 1.14
CA ILE A 228 -0.99 -12.30 1.64
C ILE A 228 -0.29 -11.35 0.66
N THR A 229 0.89 -11.73 0.16
CA THR A 229 1.64 -10.85 -0.75
C THR A 229 0.96 -10.74 -2.10
N SER A 230 0.50 -11.85 -2.68
CA SER A 230 -0.16 -11.88 -3.98
C SER A 230 -1.47 -11.10 -3.97
N LEU A 231 -2.33 -11.33 -2.98
CA LEU A 231 -3.59 -10.59 -2.85
C LEU A 231 -3.35 -9.11 -2.56
N THR A 232 -2.39 -8.78 -1.67
CA THR A 232 -2.03 -7.37 -1.42
C THR A 232 -1.54 -6.68 -2.69
N PHE A 233 -0.77 -7.39 -3.53
CA PHE A 233 -0.31 -6.88 -4.81
C PHE A 233 -1.49 -6.58 -5.74
N VAL A 234 -2.38 -7.54 -5.95
CA VAL A 234 -3.57 -7.39 -6.80
C VAL A 234 -4.43 -6.21 -6.35
N LEU A 235 -4.79 -6.15 -5.07
CA LEU A 235 -5.64 -5.09 -4.51
C LEU A 235 -4.96 -3.70 -4.52
N THR A 236 -3.63 -3.63 -4.44
CA THR A 236 -2.90 -2.36 -4.50
C THR A 236 -2.76 -1.84 -5.94
N ILE A 237 -2.54 -2.73 -6.88
CA ILE A 237 -2.41 -2.38 -8.30
C ILE A 237 -3.77 -2.06 -8.91
N GLY A 238 -4.80 -2.85 -8.59
CA GLY A 238 -6.19 -2.68 -9.06
C GLY A 238 -6.44 -3.25 -10.46
N SER A 239 -5.61 -2.90 -11.44
CA SER A 239 -5.63 -3.45 -12.80
C SER A 239 -4.21 -3.54 -13.37
N PRO A 240 -3.85 -4.61 -14.09
CA PRO A 240 -2.55 -4.74 -14.74
C PRO A 240 -2.36 -3.66 -15.82
N ASP A 241 -3.44 -3.18 -16.46
CA ASP A 241 -3.41 -2.19 -17.53
C ASP A 241 -3.10 -0.77 -17.05
N ARG A 242 -3.12 -0.56 -15.73
CA ARG A 242 -2.71 0.71 -15.11
C ARG A 242 -1.31 1.16 -15.52
N PHE A 243 -0.45 0.23 -15.89
CA PHE A 243 0.93 0.50 -16.29
C PHE A 243 1.14 0.07 -17.73
N GLU A 244 1.67 0.97 -18.57
CA GLU A 244 2.08 0.63 -19.92
C GLU A 244 3.20 -0.44 -19.91
N LYS A 245 4.20 -0.23 -19.07
CA LYS A 245 5.35 -1.12 -18.90
C LYS A 245 5.41 -1.70 -17.49
N ALA A 246 5.66 -3.01 -17.37
CA ALA A 246 5.74 -3.65 -16.06
C ALA A 246 6.79 -3.02 -15.12
N ARG A 247 7.86 -2.45 -15.65
CA ARG A 247 8.91 -1.77 -14.87
C ARG A 247 8.42 -0.54 -14.10
N ASP A 248 7.29 0.04 -14.49
CA ASP A 248 6.76 1.27 -13.90
C ASP A 248 6.10 1.02 -12.54
N VAL A 249 5.82 -0.23 -12.21
CA VAL A 249 5.38 -0.63 -10.87
C VAL A 249 6.43 -0.32 -9.79
N GLY A 250 7.72 -0.35 -10.13
CA GLY A 250 8.80 -0.05 -9.19
C GLY A 250 8.75 1.37 -8.61
N PRO A 251 8.70 2.43 -9.44
CA PRO A 251 8.45 3.80 -9.00
C PRO A 251 7.14 3.96 -8.23
N PHE A 252 6.05 3.38 -8.70
CA PHE A 252 4.75 3.43 -8.05
C PHE A 252 4.79 2.89 -6.61
N LEU A 253 5.50 1.79 -6.39
CA LEU A 253 5.70 1.21 -5.06
C LEU A 253 6.84 1.87 -4.25
N GLY A 254 7.52 2.86 -4.82
CA GLY A 254 8.60 3.56 -4.16
C GLY A 254 9.85 2.72 -3.91
N LEU A 255 10.09 1.70 -4.74
CA LEU A 255 11.26 0.82 -4.72
C LEU A 255 12.40 1.34 -5.62
N VAL A 256 12.39 2.62 -5.95
CA VAL A 256 13.44 3.30 -6.70
C VAL A 256 14.14 4.34 -5.84
N PRO A 257 15.44 4.60 -6.05
CA PRO A 257 16.14 5.64 -5.32
C PRO A 257 15.57 7.02 -5.64
N LYS A 258 15.57 7.90 -4.65
CA LYS A 258 15.45 9.34 -4.90
C LYS A 258 16.72 9.80 -5.62
N ARG A 259 16.58 10.74 -6.53
CA ARG A 259 17.70 11.44 -7.14
C ARG A 259 17.74 12.86 -6.58
N ASP A 260 18.94 13.33 -6.35
CA ASP A 260 19.23 14.73 -6.06
C ASP A 260 20.27 15.16 -7.10
N GLN A 261 19.77 15.81 -8.13
CA GLN A 261 20.57 16.24 -9.27
C GLN A 261 20.64 17.76 -9.28
N SER A 262 21.84 18.31 -9.15
CA SER A 262 22.11 19.72 -9.23
C SER A 262 23.40 19.93 -10.02
N GLY A 263 23.31 20.56 -11.18
CA GLY A 263 24.43 20.73 -12.09
C GLY A 263 25.07 19.39 -12.46
N GLU A 264 26.37 19.25 -12.21
CA GLU A 264 27.13 18.02 -12.47
C GLU A 264 26.96 16.93 -11.41
N SER A 265 26.32 17.24 -10.28
CA SER A 265 26.12 16.30 -9.18
C SER A 265 24.84 15.48 -9.35
N ASP A 266 24.93 14.15 -9.48
CA ASP A 266 23.79 13.20 -9.48
C ASP A 266 23.97 12.21 -8.32
N LYS A 267 23.32 12.50 -7.19
CA LYS A 267 23.40 11.67 -5.98
C LYS A 267 22.20 10.73 -5.85
N ALA A 268 22.45 9.42 -5.89
CA ALA A 268 21.45 8.41 -5.58
C ALA A 268 21.22 8.34 -4.07
N LEU A 269 20.06 8.78 -3.61
CA LEU A 269 19.64 8.74 -2.22
C LEU A 269 18.94 7.42 -1.88
N ARG A 270 18.35 7.35 -0.65
CA ARG A 270 17.49 6.22 -0.25
C ARG A 270 16.27 6.13 -1.17
N ILE A 271 15.59 4.99 -1.16
CA ILE A 271 14.36 4.80 -1.94
C ILE A 271 13.28 5.84 -1.59
N THR A 272 12.42 6.14 -2.57
CA THR A 272 11.39 7.18 -2.43
C THR A 272 10.35 6.85 -1.36
N LYS A 273 10.10 5.55 -1.10
CA LYS A 273 9.05 5.05 -0.21
C LYS A 273 7.65 5.57 -0.58
N ALA A 274 7.43 5.94 -1.85
CA ALA A 274 6.11 6.26 -2.36
C ALA A 274 5.20 5.01 -2.35
N GLY A 275 3.88 5.22 -2.48
CA GLY A 275 2.91 4.14 -2.57
C GLY A 275 2.73 3.33 -1.28
N ASP A 276 2.22 2.13 -1.42
CA ASP A 276 1.77 1.28 -0.31
C ASP A 276 2.93 0.76 0.56
N LYS A 277 2.88 1.08 1.86
CA LYS A 277 3.92 0.69 2.83
C LYS A 277 3.91 -0.81 3.13
N GLN A 278 2.72 -1.42 3.22
CA GLN A 278 2.56 -2.83 3.57
C GLN A 278 3.06 -3.71 2.42
N LEU A 279 2.64 -3.42 1.18
CA LEU A 279 3.10 -4.16 0.01
C LEU A 279 4.63 -4.07 -0.16
N ARG A 280 5.22 -2.89 0.05
CA ARG A 280 6.69 -2.76 0.03
C ARG A 280 7.37 -3.65 1.07
N ARG A 281 6.83 -3.73 2.30
CA ARG A 281 7.36 -4.60 3.36
C ARG A 281 7.25 -6.07 2.98
N LEU A 282 6.10 -6.50 2.45
CA LEU A 282 5.89 -7.87 1.98
C LEU A 282 6.87 -8.24 0.85
N LEU A 283 7.04 -7.38 -0.15
CA LEU A 283 8.00 -7.61 -1.24
C LEU A 283 9.46 -7.66 -0.75
N VAL A 284 9.81 -6.86 0.25
CA VAL A 284 11.13 -6.93 0.90
C VAL A 284 11.31 -8.27 1.63
N SER A 285 10.28 -8.76 2.30
CA SER A 285 10.31 -10.09 2.96
C SER A 285 10.45 -11.21 1.93
N CYS A 286 9.72 -11.15 0.81
CA CYS A 286 9.88 -12.10 -0.31
C CYS A 286 11.31 -12.06 -0.87
N ALA A 287 11.90 -10.88 -1.02
CA ALA A 287 13.27 -10.73 -1.50
C ALA A 287 14.30 -11.27 -0.50
N GLN A 288 14.07 -11.10 0.81
CA GLN A 288 14.92 -11.68 1.85
C GLN A 288 14.88 -13.21 1.81
N TYR A 289 13.69 -13.80 1.66
CA TYR A 289 13.55 -15.25 1.48
C TYR A 289 14.27 -15.71 0.22
N ALA A 290 14.04 -15.10 -0.93
CA ALA A 290 14.67 -15.47 -2.18
C ALA A 290 16.21 -15.42 -2.14
N LEU A 291 16.78 -14.48 -1.37
CA LEU A 291 18.23 -14.32 -1.19
C LEU A 291 18.82 -15.17 -0.07
N SER A 292 17.99 -15.81 0.77
CA SER A 292 18.44 -16.66 1.87
C SER A 292 18.92 -18.04 1.38
N ASP A 293 19.57 -18.78 2.26
CA ASP A 293 19.96 -20.17 1.98
C ASP A 293 18.76 -21.09 1.75
N LYS A 294 17.60 -20.75 2.33
CA LYS A 294 16.35 -21.51 2.19
C LYS A 294 15.64 -21.24 0.86
N GLY A 295 15.94 -20.12 0.19
CA GLY A 295 15.36 -19.79 -1.10
C GLY A 295 15.94 -20.69 -2.20
N PRO A 296 15.12 -21.11 -3.17
CA PRO A 296 15.57 -21.94 -4.29
C PRO A 296 16.56 -21.18 -5.17
N ASP A 297 17.37 -21.93 -5.91
CA ASP A 297 18.23 -21.30 -6.93
C ASP A 297 17.38 -20.81 -8.10
N CYS A 298 17.58 -19.56 -8.47
CA CYS A 298 16.87 -18.91 -9.58
C CYS A 298 17.62 -17.67 -10.04
N ALA A 299 17.26 -17.15 -11.21
CA ALA A 299 17.88 -15.95 -11.78
C ALA A 299 17.77 -14.72 -10.85
N LEU A 300 16.67 -14.58 -10.10
CA LEU A 300 16.50 -13.54 -9.08
C LEU A 300 17.53 -13.65 -7.97
N LYS A 301 17.74 -14.85 -7.40
CA LYS A 301 18.73 -15.13 -6.36
C LYS A 301 20.15 -14.85 -6.85
N ARG A 302 20.53 -15.44 -7.99
CA ARG A 302 21.87 -15.25 -8.59
C ARG A 302 22.18 -13.78 -8.84
N SER A 303 21.24 -13.03 -9.44
CA SER A 303 21.39 -11.59 -9.68
C SER A 303 21.48 -10.75 -8.41
N GLY A 304 20.73 -11.10 -7.37
CA GLY A 304 20.77 -10.43 -6.07
C GLY A 304 22.07 -10.70 -5.32
N LEU A 305 22.50 -11.97 -5.26
CA LEU A 305 23.75 -12.37 -4.60
C LEU A 305 24.98 -11.78 -5.30
N LYS A 306 25.00 -11.72 -6.64
CA LYS A 306 26.07 -11.05 -7.39
C LYS A 306 26.24 -9.60 -6.91
N ARG A 307 25.13 -8.88 -6.67
CA ARG A 307 25.14 -7.51 -6.14
C ARG A 307 25.60 -7.45 -4.68
N ALA A 308 25.21 -8.44 -3.85
CA ALA A 308 25.57 -8.47 -2.44
C ALA A 308 27.04 -8.79 -2.18
N LYS A 309 27.69 -9.54 -3.08
CA LYS A 309 29.11 -9.93 -2.96
C LYS A 309 30.09 -8.77 -3.13
N SER A 310 29.68 -7.68 -3.76
CA SER A 310 30.56 -6.54 -4.08
C SER A 310 30.76 -5.56 -2.94
N GLY A 311 30.15 -5.77 -1.75
CA GLY A 311 30.25 -4.79 -0.67
C GLY A 311 29.74 -5.25 0.68
N GLY A 312 29.78 -4.32 1.64
CA GLY A 312 29.43 -4.52 3.03
C GLY A 312 27.91 -4.56 3.30
N LYS A 313 27.55 -4.28 4.56
CA LYS A 313 26.15 -4.28 5.07
C LYS A 313 25.16 -3.44 4.22
N THR A 314 25.66 -2.33 3.64
CA THR A 314 24.86 -1.44 2.80
C THR A 314 24.48 -2.09 1.47
N ASP A 315 25.42 -2.81 0.83
CA ASP A 315 25.15 -3.44 -0.46
C ASP A 315 24.25 -4.66 -0.34
N LYS A 316 24.30 -5.38 0.78
CA LYS A 316 23.30 -6.41 1.12
C LYS A 316 21.89 -5.81 1.18
N LYS A 317 21.71 -4.66 1.84
CA LYS A 317 20.41 -3.96 1.88
C LYS A 317 19.95 -3.48 0.49
N LYS A 318 20.88 -2.95 -0.32
CA LYS A 318 20.59 -2.55 -1.71
C LYS A 318 20.20 -3.75 -2.57
N ALA A 319 20.84 -4.91 -2.37
CA ALA A 319 20.52 -6.15 -3.08
C ALA A 319 19.10 -6.61 -2.77
N VAL A 320 18.68 -6.60 -1.50
CA VAL A 320 17.30 -6.92 -1.10
C VAL A 320 16.29 -6.00 -1.78
N VAL A 321 16.48 -4.68 -1.74
CA VAL A 321 15.56 -3.73 -2.36
C VAL A 321 15.50 -3.89 -3.88
N LYS A 322 16.66 -4.13 -4.53
CA LYS A 322 16.70 -4.40 -5.98
C LYS A 322 15.92 -5.68 -6.33
N THR A 323 16.07 -6.73 -5.51
CA THR A 323 15.35 -7.98 -5.71
C THR A 323 13.83 -7.79 -5.47
N ALA A 324 13.43 -7.06 -4.42
CA ALA A 324 12.03 -6.70 -4.18
C ALA A 324 11.40 -5.96 -5.36
N ARG A 325 12.13 -5.02 -5.97
CA ARG A 325 11.68 -4.33 -7.20
C ARG A 325 11.55 -5.30 -8.37
N LYS A 326 12.50 -6.22 -8.55
CA LYS A 326 12.42 -7.23 -9.61
C LYS A 326 11.22 -8.16 -9.42
N ILE A 327 10.95 -8.58 -8.17
CA ILE A 327 9.75 -9.36 -7.85
C ILE A 327 8.49 -8.60 -8.23
N ALA A 328 8.36 -7.32 -7.86
CA ALA A 328 7.20 -6.51 -8.24
C ALA A 328 6.99 -6.42 -9.76
N VAL A 329 8.08 -6.21 -10.51
CA VAL A 329 8.03 -6.17 -11.99
C VAL A 329 7.61 -7.52 -12.56
N LEU A 330 8.14 -8.61 -12.00
CA LEU A 330 7.81 -9.97 -12.41
C LEU A 330 6.34 -10.30 -12.14
N LEU A 331 5.83 -9.96 -10.95
CA LEU A 331 4.42 -10.16 -10.60
C LEU A 331 3.49 -9.45 -11.59
N LEU A 332 3.80 -8.19 -11.93
CA LEU A 332 2.99 -7.46 -12.91
C LEU A 332 3.12 -8.05 -14.33
N ALA A 333 4.30 -8.50 -14.72
CA ALA A 333 4.49 -9.15 -16.01
C ALA A 333 3.69 -10.47 -16.11
N ILE A 334 3.74 -11.30 -15.07
CA ILE A 334 2.95 -12.54 -14.99
C ILE A 334 1.45 -12.25 -15.04
N TRP A 335 0.99 -11.16 -14.38
CA TRP A 335 -0.41 -10.80 -14.38
C TRP A 335 -0.89 -10.29 -15.74
N LYS A 336 -0.06 -9.56 -16.47
CA LYS A 336 -0.35 -9.06 -17.82
C LYS A 336 -0.37 -10.17 -18.90
N ASP A 337 0.39 -11.22 -18.69
CA ASP A 337 0.52 -12.29 -19.67
C ASP A 337 -0.59 -13.35 -19.46
N GLU A 338 -1.36 -13.63 -20.50
CA GLU A 338 -2.40 -14.67 -20.45
C GLU A 338 -1.82 -16.06 -20.10
N ARG A 339 -0.64 -16.39 -20.61
CA ARG A 339 0.07 -17.65 -20.29
C ARG A 339 0.62 -17.64 -18.87
N GLY A 340 1.05 -16.48 -18.38
CA GLY A 340 1.41 -16.15 -17.00
C GLY A 340 2.27 -17.14 -16.26
N LYS A 341 3.26 -17.75 -16.93
CA LYS A 341 4.12 -18.78 -16.35
C LYS A 341 5.38 -18.15 -15.76
N TYR A 342 5.71 -18.52 -14.53
CA TYR A 342 6.98 -18.15 -13.93
C TYR A 342 8.08 -19.11 -14.36
N LEU A 343 9.12 -18.57 -14.96
CA LEU A 343 10.35 -19.31 -15.29
C LEU A 343 11.44 -18.91 -14.30
N ARG A 344 11.97 -19.87 -13.56
CA ARG A 344 13.09 -19.63 -12.64
C ARG A 344 14.35 -19.15 -13.38
N PHE A 345 14.54 -19.66 -14.60
CA PHE A 345 15.64 -19.35 -15.49
C PHE A 345 15.11 -19.05 -16.90
N PRO A 346 14.74 -17.80 -17.22
CA PRO A 346 14.14 -17.45 -18.52
C PRO A 346 14.99 -17.84 -19.74
N HIS A 347 16.31 -17.85 -19.59
CA HIS A 347 17.22 -18.21 -20.71
C HIS A 347 17.28 -19.71 -21.01
N GLN A 348 16.78 -20.58 -20.14
CA GLN A 348 16.68 -22.01 -20.40
C GLN A 348 15.43 -22.38 -21.22
N ALA A 349 14.43 -21.52 -21.21
CA ALA A 349 13.22 -21.73 -22.01
C ALA A 349 13.43 -21.48 -23.52
N ASP A 350 14.40 -20.60 -23.84
CA ASP A 350 14.76 -20.35 -25.24
C ASP A 350 15.51 -21.56 -25.81
N ASP A 351 16.28 -22.27 -24.98
CA ASP A 351 16.99 -23.50 -25.35
C ASP A 351 16.03 -24.69 -25.49
N GLU A 352 15.09 -24.88 -24.54
CA GLU A 352 14.04 -25.92 -24.60
C GLU A 352 13.08 -25.71 -25.79
N ALA A 353 12.68 -24.47 -26.08
CA ALA A 353 11.83 -24.13 -27.24
C ALA A 353 12.57 -24.26 -28.58
N ALA A 354 13.90 -24.15 -28.59
CA ALA A 354 14.73 -24.42 -29.76
C ALA A 354 14.90 -25.92 -29.99
N GLU A 355 15.03 -26.70 -28.92
CA GLU A 355 15.09 -28.18 -29.00
C GLU A 355 13.74 -28.82 -29.41
N GLU A 356 12.60 -28.29 -28.91
CA GLU A 356 11.25 -28.73 -29.36
C GLU A 356 10.95 -28.40 -30.83
N LYS A 357 11.57 -27.35 -31.39
CA LYS A 357 11.43 -26.99 -32.80
C LYS A 357 12.40 -27.74 -33.72
N ALA A 358 13.43 -28.34 -33.13
CA ALA A 358 14.43 -29.13 -33.83
C ALA A 358 14.14 -30.63 -33.83
N ALA A 359 13.20 -31.11 -33.01
CA ALA A 359 12.69 -32.48 -32.95
C ALA A 359 11.37 -32.60 -33.73
#